data_0eb96f4f8eaab76363f23be200124c15
#
_entry.id   0eb96f4f8eaab76363f23be200124c15
#
_cell.length_a   1.000
_cell.length_b   1.000
_cell.length_c   1.000
_cell.angle_alpha   90.00
_cell.angle_beta   90.00
_cell.angle_gamma   90.00
#
_symmetry.space_group_name_H-M   'P 1'
#
loop_
_entity.id
_entity.type
_entity.pdbx_description
1 polymer ?
#
loop_
_entity_poly.entity_id
_entity_poly.type
_entity_poly.pdbx_seq_one_letter_code
_entity_poly.pdbx_strand_id
1 'polypeptide(L)'
;MTEKLVWDPLRKKTVALTPEERVRQWFISMLKEKMKVPEHMMMSEVGMKFGLGKVKKEFRADIVVYDRRPGPVMIVECKRP
;
A
#
# COMPACT_ATOMS: atom_id res chain seq x y z
N MET A 1 11.58 -2.84 25.82
CA MET A 1 11.46 -3.56 24.55
C MET A 1 11.91 -2.70 23.40
N THR A 2 12.86 -3.18 22.62
CA THR A 2 13.34 -2.44 21.48
C THR A 2 12.39 -2.67 20.31
N GLU A 3 11.83 -1.60 19.81
CA GLU A 3 10.96 -1.66 18.65
C GLU A 3 11.78 -1.96 17.41
N LYS A 4 11.36 -2.95 16.63
CA LYS A 4 12.02 -3.25 15.37
C LYS A 4 11.59 -2.26 14.30
N LEU A 5 12.55 -1.85 13.48
CA LEU A 5 12.31 -0.91 12.40
C LEU A 5 12.57 -1.59 11.06
N VAL A 6 11.86 -1.13 10.04
CA VAL A 6 12.05 -1.65 8.68
C VAL A 6 12.03 -0.47 7.71
N TRP A 7 12.82 -0.58 6.65
CA TRP A 7 12.82 0.41 5.58
C TRP A 7 11.62 0.18 4.66
N ASP A 8 10.83 1.24 4.46
CA ASP A 8 9.71 1.22 3.53
C ASP A 8 10.13 1.84 2.20
N PRO A 9 10.25 1.03 1.14
CA PRO A 9 10.70 1.56 -0.16
C PRO A 9 9.70 2.49 -0.82
N LEU A 10 8.43 2.43 -0.47
CA LEU A 10 7.41 3.29 -1.07
C LEU A 10 7.34 4.64 -0.37
N ARG A 11 7.37 4.65 0.96
CA ARG A 11 7.36 5.89 1.73
C ARG A 11 8.76 6.48 1.90
N LYS A 12 9.79 5.71 1.55
CA LYS A 12 11.20 6.09 1.60
C LYS A 12 11.60 6.59 2.99
N LYS A 13 11.24 5.81 3.99
CA LYS A 13 11.62 6.08 5.38
C LYS A 13 11.60 4.80 6.19
N THR A 14 12.25 4.84 7.34
CA THR A 14 12.21 3.73 8.29
C THR A 14 10.95 3.84 9.13
N VAL A 15 10.23 2.75 9.27
CA VAL A 15 8.98 2.70 10.01
C VAL A 15 9.02 1.56 11.03
N ALA A 16 8.15 1.64 12.04
CA ALA A 16 8.04 0.59 13.03
C ALA A 16 7.45 -0.67 12.40
N LEU A 17 8.05 -1.82 12.73
CA LEU A 17 7.60 -3.11 12.19
C LEU A 17 6.47 -3.66 13.04
N THR A 18 5.29 -3.06 12.90
CA THR A 18 4.06 -3.55 13.54
C THR A 18 3.52 -4.76 12.79
N PRO A 19 2.57 -5.51 13.36
CA PRO A 19 1.94 -6.61 12.61
C PRO A 19 1.34 -6.19 11.28
N GLU A 20 0.72 -5.02 11.23
CA GLU A 20 0.18 -4.49 9.98
C GLU A 20 1.28 -4.15 8.99
N GLU A 21 2.38 -3.59 9.48
CA GLU A 21 3.51 -3.23 8.63
C GLU A 21 4.21 -4.46 8.07
N ARG A 22 4.24 -5.56 8.82
CA ARG A 22 4.77 -6.83 8.33
C ARG A 22 3.98 -7.32 7.11
N VAL A 23 2.65 -7.24 7.18
CA VAL A 23 1.77 -7.63 6.09
C VAL A 23 1.99 -6.73 4.88
N ARG A 24 2.07 -5.42 5.12
CA ARG A 24 2.30 -4.44 4.05
C ARG A 24 3.63 -4.69 3.34
N GLN A 25 4.70 -4.86 4.08
CA GLN A 25 6.02 -5.09 3.49
C GLN A 25 6.09 -6.42 2.75
N TRP A 26 5.40 -7.44 3.26
CA TRP A 26 5.30 -8.71 2.55
C TRP A 26 4.62 -8.54 1.20
N PHE A 27 3.51 -7.79 1.16
CA PHE A 27 2.82 -7.53 -0.09
C PHE A 27 3.67 -6.74 -1.08
N ILE A 28 4.39 -5.73 -0.60
CA ILE A 28 5.30 -4.96 -1.46
C ILE A 28 6.35 -5.88 -2.08
N SER A 29 6.97 -6.72 -1.27
CA SER A 29 7.97 -7.68 -1.75
C SER A 29 7.37 -8.66 -2.75
N MET A 30 6.18 -9.17 -2.48
CA MET A 30 5.50 -10.10 -3.37
C MET A 30 5.19 -9.44 -4.72
N LEU A 31 4.68 -8.22 -4.68
CA LEU A 31 4.37 -7.49 -5.91
C LEU A 31 5.63 -7.24 -6.75
N LYS A 32 6.72 -6.88 -6.09
CA LYS A 32 7.98 -6.63 -6.79
C LYS A 32 8.60 -7.91 -7.35
N GLU A 33 8.67 -8.96 -6.55
CA GLU A 33 9.42 -10.16 -6.90
C GLU A 33 8.60 -11.18 -7.69
N LYS A 34 7.35 -11.39 -7.32
CA LYS A 34 6.49 -12.39 -7.96
C LYS A 34 5.72 -11.82 -9.14
N MET A 35 5.18 -10.63 -8.99
CA MET A 35 4.36 -10.01 -10.02
C MET A 35 5.13 -9.00 -10.87
N LYS A 36 6.39 -8.76 -10.55
CA LYS A 36 7.28 -7.86 -11.31
C LYS A 36 6.76 -6.44 -11.43
N VAL A 37 6.08 -5.96 -10.40
CA VAL A 37 5.58 -4.58 -10.36
C VAL A 37 6.72 -3.66 -9.92
N PRO A 38 7.11 -2.66 -10.74
CA PRO A 38 8.14 -1.70 -10.32
C PRO A 38 7.67 -0.81 -9.18
N GLU A 39 8.60 -0.40 -8.32
CA GLU A 39 8.28 0.47 -7.19
C GLU A 39 7.58 1.77 -7.62
N HIS A 40 7.99 2.34 -8.74
CA HIS A 40 7.41 3.61 -9.20
C HIS A 40 5.95 3.48 -9.62
N MET A 41 5.44 2.25 -9.78
CA MET A 41 4.04 2.00 -10.08
C MET A 41 3.22 1.68 -8.83
N MET A 42 3.83 1.74 -7.65
CA MET A 42 3.15 1.51 -6.38
C MET A 42 3.16 2.76 -5.52
N MET A 43 2.07 2.98 -4.80
CA MET A 43 1.99 4.04 -3.78
C MET A 43 1.42 3.45 -2.51
N SER A 44 1.89 3.96 -1.38
CA SER A 44 1.47 3.53 -0.06
C SER A 44 0.61 4.59 0.61
N GLU A 45 -0.37 4.15 1.39
CA GLU A 45 -1.24 5.03 2.18
C GLU A 45 -1.94 6.09 1.35
N VAL A 46 -2.64 5.65 0.31
CA VAL A 46 -3.34 6.55 -0.61
C VAL A 46 -4.78 6.74 -0.15
N GLY A 47 -5.17 8.00 0.04
CA GLY A 47 -6.56 8.33 0.31
C GLY A 47 -7.40 8.16 -0.95
N MET A 48 -8.48 7.41 -0.84
CA MET A 48 -9.38 7.15 -1.95
C MET A 48 -10.76 7.71 -1.63
N LYS A 49 -11.35 8.36 -2.61
CA LYS A 49 -12.70 8.89 -2.50
C LYS A 49 -13.53 8.39 -3.65
N PHE A 50 -14.72 7.92 -3.35
CA PHE A 50 -15.68 7.68 -4.40
C PHE A 50 -17.08 8.02 -3.88
N GLY A 51 -17.98 8.35 -4.80
CA GLY A 51 -19.33 8.72 -4.44
C GLY A 51 -20.31 8.39 -5.53
N LEU A 52 -21.51 7.97 -5.11
CA LEU A 52 -22.66 7.76 -5.99
C LEU A 52 -23.79 8.63 -5.45
N GLY A 53 -24.13 9.69 -6.19
CA GLY A 53 -25.15 10.61 -5.77
C GLY A 53 -24.80 11.35 -4.49
N LYS A 54 -25.61 11.19 -3.46
CA LYS A 54 -25.40 11.88 -2.17
C LYS A 54 -24.49 11.12 -1.22
N VAL A 55 -24.13 9.87 -1.55
CA VAL A 55 -23.29 9.03 -0.70
C VAL A 55 -21.84 9.18 -1.13
N LYS A 56 -21.02 9.68 -0.23
CA LYS A 56 -19.57 9.78 -0.44
C LYS A 56 -18.87 8.90 0.56
N LYS A 57 -17.97 8.06 0.07
CA LYS A 57 -17.14 7.22 0.94
C LYS A 57 -15.67 7.57 0.75
N GLU A 58 -14.97 7.63 1.86
CA GLU A 58 -13.53 7.83 1.87
C GLU A 58 -12.89 6.64 2.57
N PHE A 59 -11.79 6.15 2.01
CA PHE A 59 -11.01 5.12 2.67
C PHE A 59 -9.53 5.30 2.32
N ARG A 60 -8.67 4.71 3.12
CA ARG A 60 -7.23 4.75 2.87
C ARG A 60 -6.78 3.37 2.40
N ALA A 61 -6.27 3.31 1.20
CA ALA A 61 -5.67 2.08 0.67
C ALA A 61 -4.23 1.96 1.15
N ASP A 62 -3.84 0.79 1.61
CA ASP A 62 -2.47 0.57 2.11
C ASP A 62 -1.46 0.54 0.98
N ILE A 63 -1.81 -0.09 -0.14
CA ILE A 63 -0.99 -0.13 -1.34
C ILE A 63 -1.90 0.05 -2.55
N VAL A 64 -1.48 0.90 -3.47
CA VAL A 64 -2.19 1.09 -4.73
C VAL A 64 -1.19 0.89 -5.87
N VAL A 65 -1.56 0.07 -6.84
CA VAL A 65 -0.74 -0.19 -8.02
C VAL A 65 -1.36 0.55 -9.20
N TYR A 66 -0.52 1.28 -9.92
CA TYR A 66 -0.91 2.01 -11.12
C TYR A 66 -0.15 1.47 -12.32
N ASP A 67 -0.71 1.65 -13.51
CA ASP A 67 0.00 1.39 -14.75
C ASP A 67 -0.17 2.60 -15.69
N ARG A 68 -0.05 2.39 -16.99
CA ARG A 68 -0.17 3.48 -17.97
C ARG A 68 -1.60 3.99 -18.13
N ARG A 69 -2.58 3.24 -17.62
CA ARG A 69 -3.98 3.64 -17.73
C ARG A 69 -4.33 4.62 -16.62
N PRO A 70 -5.31 5.51 -16.84
CA PRO A 70 -5.79 6.37 -15.77
C PRO A 70 -6.40 5.54 -14.65
N GLY A 71 -6.09 5.90 -13.41
CA GLY A 71 -6.62 5.24 -12.23
C GLY A 71 -5.85 4.00 -11.80
N PRO A 72 -6.15 3.50 -10.61
CA PRO A 72 -5.46 2.34 -10.07
C PRO A 72 -5.90 1.03 -10.74
N VAL A 73 -4.95 0.11 -10.92
CA VAL A 73 -5.26 -1.23 -11.44
C VAL A 73 -5.38 -2.26 -10.32
N MET A 74 -4.87 -1.94 -9.13
CA MET A 74 -4.95 -2.83 -7.97
C MET A 74 -4.95 -2.00 -6.69
N ILE A 75 -5.80 -2.34 -5.76
CA ILE A 75 -5.87 -1.71 -4.45
C ILE A 75 -5.75 -2.79 -3.40
N VAL A 76 -4.82 -2.63 -2.46
CA VAL A 76 -4.57 -3.60 -1.40
C VAL A 76 -4.84 -2.95 -0.05
N GLU A 77 -5.66 -3.60 0.76
CA GLU A 77 -5.84 -3.24 2.16
C GLU A 77 -5.21 -4.34 3.02
N CYS A 78 -4.30 -3.92 3.90
CA CYS A 78 -3.61 -4.84 4.78
C CYS A 78 -4.27 -4.81 6.16
N LYS A 79 -4.70 -5.98 6.62
CA LYS A 79 -5.33 -6.10 7.93
C LYS A 79 -4.47 -6.98 8.82
N ARG A 80 -4.65 -6.84 10.13
CA ARG A 80 -3.96 -7.70 11.09
C ARG A 80 -4.32 -9.15 10.83
N PRO A 81 -3.32 -10.03 10.88
CA PRO A 81 -3.58 -11.46 10.78
C PRO A 81 -4.35 -11.98 12.01
#